data_aad2e4cafa5e6f34365b4871e2eafb97
#
_entry.id   aad2e4cafa5e6f34365b4871e2eafb97
#
_cell.length_a   1.000
_cell.length_b   1.000
_cell.length_c   1.000
_cell.angle_alpha   90.00
_cell.angle_beta   90.00
_cell.angle_gamma   90.00
#
_symmetry.space_group_name_H-M   'P 1'
#
loop_
_entity.id
_entity.type
_entity.pdbx_description
1 polymer ?
#
loop_
_entity_poly.entity_id
_entity_poly.type
_entity_poly.pdbx_seq_one_letter_code
_entity_poly.pdbx_strand_id
1 'polypeptide(L)'
;VKNRHYRDIPGCPVEVALDLIGGRWKGVVLHHLLENDYLRFNELHRRLPGISQRLLTKQLRDLEESGLVSRTVYAEVPPRVEYRLTEEGFTLRPVIDILANWGEVRIARQKMEILPNPTD
;
A
#
# COMPACT_ATOMS: atom_id res chain seq x y z
N VAL A 1 -10.79 -10.18 3.62
CA VAL A 1 -12.23 -10.11 3.87
C VAL A 1 -12.65 -8.66 4.05
N LYS A 2 -13.01 -8.04 2.96
CA LYS A 2 -13.21 -6.59 2.95
C LYS A 2 -14.49 -6.11 3.63
N ASN A 3 -15.46 -6.98 3.86
CA ASN A 3 -16.72 -6.60 4.53
C ASN A 3 -16.72 -6.89 6.03
N ARG A 4 -15.57 -7.22 6.56
CA ARG A 4 -15.45 -7.55 7.96
C ARG A 4 -15.42 -6.30 8.83
N HIS A 5 -16.20 -6.30 9.91
CA HIS A 5 -16.28 -5.18 10.84
C HIS A 5 -15.58 -5.56 12.15
N TYR A 6 -14.34 -5.14 12.30
CA TYR A 6 -13.51 -5.53 13.44
C TYR A 6 -13.98 -4.97 14.78
N ARG A 7 -14.78 -3.91 14.75
CA ARG A 7 -15.41 -3.38 15.96
C ARG A 7 -16.39 -4.36 16.59
N ASP A 8 -17.03 -5.15 15.74
CA ASP A 8 -18.11 -6.05 16.16
C ASP A 8 -17.63 -7.50 16.28
N ILE A 9 -16.49 -7.82 15.70
CA ILE A 9 -15.94 -9.16 15.64
C ILE A 9 -14.56 -9.15 16.25
N PRO A 10 -14.36 -9.75 17.43
CA PRO A 10 -13.03 -9.85 18.00
C PRO A 10 -12.11 -10.59 17.03
N GLY A 11 -10.94 -10.04 16.79
CA GLY A 11 -9.98 -10.62 15.88
C GLY A 11 -8.57 -10.50 16.42
N CYS A 12 -7.69 -11.33 15.88
CA CYS A 12 -6.27 -11.20 16.14
C CYS A 12 -5.79 -9.86 15.60
N PRO A 13 -5.01 -9.07 16.37
CA PRO A 13 -4.50 -7.79 15.88
C PRO A 13 -3.73 -7.89 14.56
N VAL A 14 -3.00 -8.99 14.34
CA VAL A 14 -2.30 -9.24 13.08
C VAL A 14 -3.30 -9.42 11.93
N GLU A 15 -4.39 -10.13 12.18
CA GLU A 15 -5.45 -10.30 11.18
C GLU A 15 -6.09 -8.98 10.79
N VAL A 16 -6.38 -8.13 11.78
CA VAL A 16 -6.95 -6.80 11.54
C VAL A 16 -6.01 -5.98 10.64
N ALA A 17 -4.73 -5.94 10.99
CA ALA A 17 -3.75 -5.19 10.21
C ALA A 17 -3.63 -5.72 8.79
N LEU A 18 -3.54 -7.03 8.62
CA LEU A 18 -3.38 -7.63 7.29
C LEU A 18 -4.61 -7.44 6.41
N ASP A 19 -5.81 -7.38 6.99
CA ASP A 19 -7.00 -7.10 6.21
C ASP A 19 -7.01 -5.66 5.69
N LEU A 20 -6.43 -4.73 6.43
CA LEU A 20 -6.40 -3.32 6.04
C LEU A 20 -5.28 -2.99 5.06
N ILE A 21 -4.13 -3.65 5.19
CA ILE A 21 -2.94 -3.32 4.38
C ILE A 21 -2.39 -4.50 3.59
N GLY A 22 -2.99 -5.66 3.72
CA GLY A 22 -2.49 -6.88 3.09
C GLY A 22 -2.82 -6.96 1.61
N GLY A 23 -2.52 -8.13 1.06
CA GLY A 23 -2.62 -8.36 -0.37
C GLY A 23 -1.40 -7.80 -1.09
N ARG A 24 -1.46 -7.81 -2.41
CA ARG A 24 -0.30 -7.45 -3.22
C ARG A 24 -0.04 -5.94 -3.27
N TRP A 25 -1.11 -5.12 -3.23
CA TRP A 25 -0.99 -3.73 -3.67
C TRP A 25 -1.17 -2.67 -2.58
N LYS A 26 -1.99 -2.93 -1.55
CA LYS A 26 -2.31 -1.89 -0.56
C LYS A 26 -1.08 -1.36 0.18
N GLY A 27 -0.22 -2.27 0.65
CA GLY A 27 1.00 -1.87 1.33
C GLY A 27 1.93 -1.05 0.44
N VAL A 28 2.00 -1.41 -0.85
CA VAL A 28 2.83 -0.69 -1.81
C VAL A 28 2.27 0.71 -2.07
N VAL A 29 0.96 0.85 -2.21
CA VAL A 29 0.32 2.16 -2.35
C VAL A 29 0.64 3.04 -1.14
N LEU A 30 0.49 2.49 0.06
CA LEU A 30 0.80 3.22 1.29
C LEU A 30 2.27 3.63 1.36
N HIS A 31 3.16 2.75 0.94
CA HIS A 31 4.59 3.05 0.87
C HIS A 31 4.87 4.27 0.01
N HIS A 32 4.29 4.32 -1.20
CA HIS A 32 4.49 5.46 -2.09
C HIS A 32 3.88 6.75 -1.51
N LEU A 33 2.74 6.66 -0.85
CA LEU A 33 2.12 7.84 -0.23
C LEU A 33 2.87 8.31 1.01
N LEU A 34 3.61 7.44 1.68
CA LEU A 34 4.48 7.85 2.78
C LEU A 34 5.67 8.68 2.30
N GLU A 35 6.11 8.46 1.08
CA GLU A 35 7.27 9.16 0.50
C GLU A 35 6.89 10.42 -0.26
N ASN A 36 5.61 10.69 -0.43
CA ASN A 36 5.10 11.83 -1.19
C ASN A 36 3.96 12.51 -0.45
N ASP A 37 3.91 13.82 -0.49
CA ASP A 37 2.83 14.58 0.14
C ASP A 37 1.47 14.18 -0.43
N TYR A 38 1.40 14.05 -1.75
CA TYR A 38 0.23 13.51 -2.43
C TYR A 38 0.68 12.88 -3.75
N LEU A 39 -0.17 12.03 -4.31
CA LEU A 39 0.01 11.49 -5.65
C LEU A 39 -1.32 11.48 -6.38
N ARG A 40 -1.28 11.75 -7.68
CA ARG A 40 -2.44 11.63 -8.55
C ARG A 40 -2.58 10.18 -9.00
N PHE A 41 -3.76 9.82 -9.48
CA PHE A 41 -4.04 8.46 -9.92
C PHE A 41 -3.00 7.96 -10.94
N ASN A 42 -2.72 8.74 -11.98
CA ASN A 42 -1.78 8.32 -13.01
C ASN A 42 -0.35 8.19 -12.50
N GLU A 43 0.02 9.02 -11.54
CA GLU A 43 1.34 8.92 -10.90
C GLU A 43 1.47 7.63 -10.10
N LEU A 44 0.44 7.28 -9.33
CA LEU A 44 0.39 6.01 -8.61
C LEU A 44 0.42 4.83 -9.59
N HIS A 45 -0.37 4.91 -10.65
CA HIS A 45 -0.44 3.84 -11.63
C HIS A 45 0.93 3.56 -12.26
N ARG A 46 1.67 4.60 -12.59
CA ARG A 46 3.01 4.44 -13.15
C ARG A 46 4.01 3.80 -12.18
N ARG A 47 3.80 3.97 -10.88
CA ARG A 47 4.68 3.42 -9.84
C ARG A 47 4.36 1.98 -9.47
N LEU A 48 3.29 1.42 -10.00
CA LEU A 48 2.80 0.09 -9.67
C LEU A 48 2.74 -0.78 -10.94
N PRO A 49 3.90 -1.22 -11.47
CA PRO A 49 3.92 -2.00 -12.69
C PRO A 49 3.05 -3.26 -12.57
N GLY A 50 2.21 -3.48 -13.56
CA GLY A 50 1.37 -4.66 -13.62
C GLY A 50 -0.02 -4.51 -13.04
N ILE A 51 -0.32 -3.42 -12.35
CA ILE A 51 -1.68 -3.20 -11.84
C ILE A 51 -2.57 -2.61 -12.95
N SER A 52 -3.79 -3.09 -13.06
CA SER A 52 -4.78 -2.48 -13.95
C SER A 52 -5.35 -1.22 -13.32
N GLN A 53 -5.86 -0.32 -14.16
CA GLN A 53 -6.54 0.88 -13.65
C GLN A 53 -7.73 0.52 -12.78
N ARG A 54 -8.47 -0.51 -13.17
CA ARG A 54 -9.63 -0.99 -12.43
C ARG A 54 -9.24 -1.47 -11.03
N LEU A 55 -8.16 -2.26 -10.94
CA LEU A 55 -7.70 -2.78 -9.66
C LEU A 55 -7.16 -1.66 -8.78
N LEU A 56 -6.40 -0.73 -9.34
CA LEU A 56 -5.90 0.41 -8.58
C LEU A 56 -7.05 1.24 -8.00
N THR A 57 -8.07 1.50 -8.81
CA THR A 57 -9.27 2.19 -8.35
C THR A 57 -9.90 1.48 -7.15
N LYS A 58 -10.01 0.15 -7.23
CA LYS A 58 -10.57 -0.66 -6.16
C LYS A 58 -9.72 -0.57 -4.89
N GLN A 59 -8.40 -0.71 -5.04
CA GLN A 59 -7.49 -0.63 -3.90
C GLN A 59 -7.55 0.74 -3.20
N LEU A 60 -7.61 1.81 -3.98
CA LEU A 60 -7.72 3.16 -3.44
C LEU A 60 -9.05 3.39 -2.73
N ARG A 61 -10.14 2.86 -3.26
CA ARG A 61 -11.44 2.93 -2.59
C ARG A 61 -11.43 2.19 -1.26
N ASP A 62 -10.85 1.00 -1.23
CA ASP A 62 -10.74 0.22 -0.01
C ASP A 62 -9.93 0.97 1.06
N LEU A 63 -8.82 1.58 0.66
CA LEU A 63 -7.98 2.37 1.56
C LEU A 63 -8.68 3.63 2.05
N GLU A 64 -9.46 4.26 1.19
CA GLU A 64 -10.26 5.43 1.55
C GLU A 64 -11.36 5.05 2.53
N GLU A 65 -12.07 3.96 2.28
CA GLU A 65 -13.13 3.47 3.15
C GLU A 65 -12.60 3.06 4.52
N SER A 66 -11.39 2.53 4.58
CA SER A 66 -10.77 2.16 5.85
C SER A 66 -10.16 3.35 6.60
N GLY A 67 -10.21 4.54 6.02
CA GLY A 67 -9.74 5.75 6.68
C GLY A 67 -8.23 5.98 6.62
N LEU A 68 -7.51 5.24 5.79
CA LEU A 68 -6.05 5.36 5.69
C LEU A 68 -5.62 6.35 4.61
N VAL A 69 -6.44 6.57 3.61
CA VAL A 69 -6.17 7.46 2.47
C VAL A 69 -7.34 8.41 2.30
N SER A 70 -7.03 9.65 1.95
CA SER A 70 -8.05 10.64 1.59
C SER A 70 -7.93 10.97 0.10
N ARG A 71 -9.07 11.28 -0.50
CA ARG A 71 -9.18 11.64 -1.90
C ARG A 71 -9.74 13.04 -1.99
N THR A 72 -9.01 13.94 -2.62
CA THR A 72 -9.44 15.32 -2.79
C THR A 72 -9.65 15.59 -4.28
N VAL A 73 -10.82 16.09 -4.63
CA VAL A 73 -11.16 16.45 -5.99
C VAL A 73 -11.16 17.97 -6.09
N TYR A 74 -10.37 18.49 -7.03
CA TYR A 74 -10.32 19.92 -7.31
C TYR A 74 -11.17 20.21 -8.54
N ALA A 75 -12.03 21.22 -8.43
CA ALA A 75 -12.93 21.63 -9.49
C ALA A 75 -12.18 22.41 -10.57
N GLU A 76 -11.51 21.69 -11.44
CA GLU A 76 -10.75 22.22 -12.56
C GLU A 76 -11.20 21.52 -13.85
N VAL A 77 -10.70 21.97 -14.99
CA VAL A 77 -10.93 21.34 -16.29
C VAL A 77 -9.59 21.06 -16.93
N PRO A 78 -9.16 19.77 -17.01
CA PRO A 78 -9.82 18.57 -16.46
C PRO A 78 -9.76 18.51 -14.93
N PRO A 79 -10.64 17.76 -14.28
CA PRO A 79 -10.62 17.64 -12.81
C PRO A 79 -9.30 17.06 -12.33
N ARG A 80 -8.80 17.58 -11.22
CA ARG A 80 -7.60 17.08 -10.58
C ARG A 80 -8.01 16.30 -9.33
N VAL A 81 -7.51 15.09 -9.20
CA VAL A 81 -7.76 14.23 -8.03
C VAL A 81 -6.43 13.90 -7.39
N GLU A 82 -6.33 14.16 -6.10
CA GLU A 82 -5.12 13.89 -5.33
C GLU A 82 -5.42 12.91 -4.19
N TYR A 83 -4.54 11.94 -4.03
CA TYR A 83 -4.58 10.97 -2.95
C TYR A 83 -3.47 11.26 -1.97
N ARG A 84 -3.79 11.27 -0.67
CA ARG A 84 -2.80 11.46 0.38
C ARG A 84 -3.16 10.62 1.59
N LEU A 85 -2.19 10.36 2.44
CA LEU A 85 -2.44 9.65 3.68
C LEU A 85 -3.25 10.53 4.63
N THR A 86 -4.12 9.88 5.38
CA THR A 86 -4.78 10.51 6.52
C THR A 86 -3.83 10.49 7.71
N GLU A 87 -4.23 11.15 8.81
CA GLU A 87 -3.48 11.07 10.06
C GLU A 87 -3.28 9.63 10.50
N GLU A 88 -4.33 8.79 10.41
CA GLU A 88 -4.23 7.37 10.74
C GLU A 88 -3.30 6.64 9.76
N GLY A 89 -3.36 6.98 8.47
CA GLY A 89 -2.47 6.41 7.48
C GLY A 89 -1.00 6.64 7.81
N PHE A 90 -0.64 7.80 8.33
CA PHE A 90 0.72 8.09 8.73
C PHE A 90 1.20 7.23 9.90
N THR A 91 0.29 6.72 10.72
CA THR A 91 0.67 5.81 11.82
C THR A 91 1.24 4.49 11.32
N LEU A 92 1.05 4.18 10.04
CA LEU A 92 1.59 2.97 9.43
C LEU A 92 3.05 3.09 9.00
N ARG A 93 3.66 4.29 9.10
CA ARG A 93 5.06 4.46 8.69
C ARG A 93 5.99 3.40 9.31
N PRO A 94 6.02 3.19 10.65
CA PRO A 94 6.91 2.17 11.19
C PRO A 94 6.60 0.75 10.70
N VAL A 95 5.32 0.46 10.46
CA VAL A 95 4.92 -0.86 9.96
C VAL A 95 5.44 -1.07 8.54
N ILE A 96 5.22 -0.11 7.67
CA ILE A 96 5.65 -0.19 6.27
C ILE A 96 7.18 -0.21 6.18
N ASP A 97 7.85 0.60 6.98
CA ASP A 97 9.31 0.64 7.00
C ASP A 97 9.91 -0.71 7.43
N ILE A 98 9.32 -1.36 8.43
CA ILE A 98 9.75 -2.69 8.87
C ILE A 98 9.50 -3.73 7.78
N LEU A 99 8.35 -3.68 7.12
CA LEU A 99 8.04 -4.58 6.02
C LEU A 99 9.04 -4.39 4.87
N ALA A 100 9.34 -3.15 4.52
CA ALA A 100 10.30 -2.85 3.45
C ALA A 100 11.69 -3.38 3.81
N ASN A 101 12.13 -3.15 5.03
CA ASN A 101 13.44 -3.62 5.51
C ASN A 101 13.52 -5.14 5.50
N TRP A 102 12.49 -5.81 6.00
CA TRP A 102 12.42 -7.26 5.99
C TRP A 102 12.48 -7.80 4.56
N GLY A 103 11.72 -7.15 3.66
CA GLY A 103 11.69 -7.53 2.25
C GLY A 103 13.04 -7.37 1.57
N GLU A 104 13.75 -6.28 1.85
CA GLU A 104 15.09 -6.05 1.29
C GLU A 104 16.07 -7.15 1.70
N VAL A 105 16.05 -7.55 2.97
CA VAL A 105 16.92 -8.62 3.48
C VAL A 105 16.58 -9.95 2.77
N ARG A 106 15.28 -10.21 2.60
CA ARG A 106 14.85 -11.44 1.92
C ARG A 106 15.28 -11.46 0.45
N ILE A 107 15.15 -10.33 -0.24
CA ILE A 107 15.59 -10.21 -1.64
C ILE A 107 17.09 -10.46 -1.75
N ALA A 108 17.88 -9.85 -0.87
CA ALA A 108 19.32 -10.04 -0.86
C ALA A 108 19.68 -11.51 -0.64
N ARG A 109 19.00 -12.18 0.29
CA ARG A 109 19.22 -13.60 0.56
C ARG A 109 18.87 -14.45 -0.67
N GLN A 110 17.74 -14.19 -1.33
CA GLN A 110 17.35 -14.92 -2.52
C GLN A 110 18.34 -14.74 -3.66
N LYS A 111 18.87 -13.54 -3.85
CA LYS A 111 19.91 -13.28 -4.85
C LYS A 111 21.18 -14.08 -4.58
N MET A 112 21.58 -14.19 -3.33
CA MET A 112 22.75 -14.98 -2.96
C MET A 112 22.53 -16.48 -3.22
N GLU A 113 21.33 -16.97 -2.98
CA GLU A 113 20.97 -18.38 -3.25
C GLU A 113 20.96 -18.71 -4.74
N ILE A 114 20.63 -17.74 -5.59
CA ILE A 114 20.59 -17.94 -7.03
C ILE A 114 21.98 -17.90 -7.65
N LEU A 115 22.92 -17.19 -7.05
CA LEU A 115 24.29 -17.10 -7.57
C LEU A 115 24.98 -18.45 -7.51
N PRO A 116 25.71 -18.81 -8.58
CA PRO A 116 26.48 -20.05 -8.55
C PRO A 116 27.51 -20.05 -7.43
N ASN A 117 27.61 -21.16 -6.72
CA ASN A 117 28.65 -21.31 -5.72
C ASN A 117 29.98 -21.49 -6.43
N PRO A 118 31.00 -20.67 -6.13
CA PRO A 118 32.28 -20.74 -6.82
C PRO A 118 33.02 -22.05 -6.60
N THR A 119 32.61 -22.88 -5.63
CA THR A 119 33.21 -24.19 -5.41
C THR A 119 32.50 -25.32 -6.16
N ASP A 120 31.40 -25.01 -6.80
CA ASP A 120 30.68 -25.99 -7.63
C ASP A 120 31.20 -25.99 -9.10
#